data_ecae5465fe5191e0c418c5b3ebae7f79
#
_entry.id   ecae5465fe5191e0c418c5b3ebae7f79
#
_cell.length_a   1.000
_cell.length_b   1.000
_cell.length_c   1.000
_cell.angle_alpha   90.00
_cell.angle_beta   90.00
_cell.angle_gamma   90.00
#
_symmetry.space_group_name_H-M   'P 1'
#
loop_
_entity.id
_entity.type
_entity.pdbx_description
1 polymer ?
#
loop_
_entity_poly.entity_id
_entity_poly.type
_entity_poly.pdbx_seq_one_letter_code
_entity_poly.pdbx_strand_id
1 'polypeptide(L)'
;MEEGRPRELLQKDILKEEPNRHMINVIVELSKYLILTLMIIYTFHCFYTVRQQDEEEKNDLLRQQLILIFFMDFTAFLVIYLKTFDFQVILFYIEMLIFFAAVQILYRIFYKKASLLLLNNMCMLLSIGFIMLCRLDIDTATRQLLIAAAASGIALIIPVIIRKLKILRRLTWVYAGIGIVLLAAVFLLAQTSYGAKLSLMGIQPSEAIKITFVFFMASLLSRDTSFRAVVKATIVAALHVGILVLSRELGSAVIFFAAYLIMVYVATKKVGYLGLGLAGGSVASVIAYYLFGHVRQRVSAWRDPMAVYQNEGYQIVQSLFAIGTGGWFGMGLCQGSPESIPVVKNDFIFSAICEELGGIFAICLILVCMSFFLMIVNIALRIKNPFYKLIALGLGAEYAFQVFLTIGGATKFIPMTGVTLPLVSYGGSSVMSTILMLAIIQGLYILREDEDEEFEKRRKEAAQRIREREEARRAREI
;
A
#
# COMPACT_ATOMS: atom_id res chain seq x y z
N MET A 1 40.13 3.75 35.25
CA MET A 1 40.29 4.94 36.11
C MET A 1 38.95 5.65 36.27
N GLU A 2 38.00 5.06 37.01
CA GLU A 2 36.70 5.66 37.40
C GLU A 2 36.46 5.53 38.93
N GLU A 3 37.52 5.36 39.70
CA GLU A 3 37.47 5.38 41.17
C GLU A 3 37.80 6.77 41.68
N GLY A 4 36.79 7.63 41.87
CA GLY A 4 37.03 8.94 42.49
C GLY A 4 35.88 9.95 42.45
N ARG A 5 34.72 9.62 41.96
CA ARG A 5 33.56 10.54 42.13
C ARG A 5 32.95 10.37 43.52
N PRO A 6 32.74 11.46 44.27
CA PRO A 6 32.12 11.39 45.60
C PRO A 6 30.72 10.77 45.47
N ARG A 7 30.37 9.82 46.34
CA ARG A 7 29.04 9.16 46.40
C ARG A 7 27.89 10.15 46.42
N GLU A 8 28.07 11.34 46.94
CA GLU A 8 27.06 12.41 46.94
C GLU A 8 26.76 13.00 45.57
N LEU A 9 27.72 13.04 44.65
CA LEU A 9 27.53 13.49 43.28
C LEU A 9 26.78 12.43 42.48
N LEU A 10 27.11 11.15 42.64
CA LEU A 10 26.39 10.02 42.06
C LEU A 10 24.94 9.97 42.56
N GLN A 11 24.72 10.21 43.85
CA GLN A 11 23.36 10.22 44.43
C GLN A 11 22.55 11.44 44.00
N LYS A 12 23.18 12.62 43.79
CA LYS A 12 22.53 13.79 43.19
C LYS A 12 22.20 13.64 41.72
N ASP A 13 23.04 12.96 40.96
CA ASP A 13 22.78 12.65 39.54
C ASP A 13 21.61 11.63 39.42
N ILE A 14 21.60 10.60 40.29
CA ILE A 14 20.49 9.62 40.35
C ILE A 14 19.18 10.31 40.76
N LEU A 15 19.18 11.17 41.75
CA LEU A 15 17.99 11.91 42.21
C LEU A 15 17.49 12.97 41.21
N LYS A 16 18.33 13.46 40.32
CA LYS A 16 17.93 14.33 39.21
C LYS A 16 17.39 13.54 37.99
N GLU A 17 17.85 12.31 37.78
CA GLU A 17 17.37 11.45 36.66
C GLU A 17 15.97 10.84 36.93
N GLU A 18 15.63 10.52 38.20
CA GLU A 18 14.33 9.92 38.55
C GLU A 18 13.10 10.75 38.16
N PRO A 19 13.02 12.04 38.47
CA PRO A 19 11.82 12.85 38.09
C PRO A 19 11.73 13.06 36.59
N ASN A 20 12.85 13.16 35.87
CA ASN A 20 12.82 13.26 34.41
C ASN A 20 12.34 11.96 33.74
N ARG A 21 12.76 10.80 34.21
CA ARG A 21 12.27 9.49 33.72
C ARG A 21 10.80 9.28 34.00
N HIS A 22 10.32 9.69 35.17
CA HIS A 22 8.89 9.60 35.50
C HIS A 22 8.04 10.48 34.57
N MET A 23 8.46 11.72 34.33
CA MET A 23 7.78 12.64 33.42
C MET A 23 7.75 12.12 31.98
N ILE A 24 8.86 11.58 31.45
CA ILE A 24 8.94 10.97 30.12
C ILE A 24 7.95 9.80 30.02
N ASN A 25 7.91 8.92 31.02
CA ASN A 25 6.98 7.79 30.99
C ASN A 25 5.52 8.22 30.99
N VAL A 26 5.17 9.29 31.73
CA VAL A 26 3.82 9.88 31.71
C VAL A 26 3.49 10.44 30.31
N ILE A 27 4.43 11.16 29.69
CA ILE A 27 4.26 11.68 28.31
C ILE A 27 4.03 10.53 27.32
N VAL A 28 4.83 9.47 27.41
CA VAL A 28 4.69 8.30 26.54
C VAL A 28 3.36 7.60 26.75
N GLU A 29 2.92 7.44 28.00
CA GLU A 29 1.62 6.83 28.32
C GLU A 29 0.44 7.65 27.80
N LEU A 30 0.48 8.99 27.92
CA LEU A 30 -0.55 9.88 27.40
C LEU A 30 -0.53 9.93 25.85
N SER A 31 0.66 9.90 25.26
CA SER A 31 0.82 9.99 23.80
C SER A 31 0.14 8.85 23.05
N LYS A 32 0.10 7.62 23.62
CA LYS A 32 -0.58 6.51 22.97
C LYS A 32 -2.08 6.76 22.75
N TYR A 33 -2.74 7.38 23.74
CA TYR A 33 -4.17 7.73 23.61
C TYR A 33 -4.37 8.89 22.63
N LEU A 34 -3.44 9.85 22.59
CA LEU A 34 -3.49 10.95 21.63
C LEU A 34 -3.31 10.44 20.20
N ILE A 35 -2.27 9.63 19.94
CA ILE A 35 -2.01 9.03 18.63
C ILE A 35 -3.22 8.19 18.18
N LEU A 36 -3.78 7.38 19.08
CA LEU A 36 -4.96 6.57 18.79
C LEU A 36 -6.18 7.44 18.44
N THR A 37 -6.43 8.50 19.20
CA THR A 37 -7.55 9.43 18.96
C THR A 37 -7.41 10.11 17.59
N LEU A 38 -6.21 10.62 17.27
CA LEU A 38 -5.92 11.24 15.97
C LEU A 38 -6.15 10.25 14.80
N MET A 39 -5.74 8.98 14.98
CA MET A 39 -5.95 7.94 13.98
C MET A 39 -7.44 7.59 13.79
N ILE A 40 -8.23 7.53 14.88
CA ILE A 40 -9.68 7.30 14.80
C ILE A 40 -10.36 8.45 14.04
N ILE A 41 -10.05 9.70 14.37
CA ILE A 41 -10.61 10.88 13.69
C ILE A 41 -10.22 10.87 12.21
N TYR A 42 -8.95 10.60 11.89
CA TYR A 42 -8.48 10.48 10.51
C TYR A 42 -9.26 9.41 9.73
N THR A 43 -9.41 8.23 10.32
CA THR A 43 -10.16 7.12 9.71
C THR A 43 -11.61 7.52 9.44
N PHE A 44 -12.28 8.18 10.39
CA PHE A 44 -13.62 8.70 10.18
C PHE A 44 -13.69 9.68 9.01
N HIS A 45 -12.74 10.64 8.94
CA HIS A 45 -12.67 11.60 7.83
C HIS A 45 -12.47 10.92 6.46
N CYS A 46 -11.75 9.80 6.38
CA CYS A 46 -11.58 9.08 5.11
C CYS A 46 -12.92 8.63 4.53
N PHE A 47 -13.81 8.06 5.35
CA PHE A 47 -15.11 7.57 4.88
C PHE A 47 -16.13 8.70 4.71
N TYR A 48 -16.08 9.71 5.56
CA TYR A 48 -16.98 10.85 5.48
C TYR A 48 -16.72 11.68 4.22
N THR A 49 -15.46 11.95 3.88
CA THR A 49 -15.05 12.68 2.66
C THR A 49 -15.54 12.01 1.38
N VAL A 50 -15.61 10.67 1.34
CA VAL A 50 -16.12 9.94 0.15
C VAL A 50 -17.63 10.16 -0.05
N ARG A 51 -18.38 10.38 1.03
CA ARG A 51 -19.84 10.58 0.99
C ARG A 51 -20.22 12.04 0.77
N GLN A 52 -19.31 12.97 1.07
CA GLN A 52 -19.58 14.40 1.00
C GLN A 52 -19.73 14.86 -0.46
N GLN A 53 -20.81 15.60 -0.73
CA GLN A 53 -21.14 16.17 -2.04
C GLN A 53 -20.77 17.65 -2.15
N ASP A 54 -20.70 18.35 -1.02
CA ASP A 54 -20.27 19.75 -0.97
C ASP A 54 -18.75 19.81 -1.10
N GLU A 55 -18.28 20.49 -2.15
CA GLU A 55 -16.84 20.58 -2.44
C GLU A 55 -16.10 21.47 -1.42
N GLU A 56 -16.76 22.46 -0.80
CA GLU A 56 -16.15 23.31 0.22
C GLU A 56 -15.90 22.50 1.50
N GLU A 57 -16.92 21.82 2.00
CA GLU A 57 -16.82 20.95 3.18
C GLU A 57 -15.83 19.79 2.96
N LYS A 58 -15.82 19.21 1.76
CA LYS A 58 -14.87 18.17 1.38
C LYS A 58 -13.41 18.68 1.40
N ASN A 59 -13.17 19.89 0.91
CA ASN A 59 -11.83 20.49 0.94
C ASN A 59 -11.38 20.79 2.38
N ASP A 60 -12.28 21.20 3.25
CA ASP A 60 -11.97 21.40 4.66
C ASP A 60 -11.64 20.10 5.38
N LEU A 61 -12.38 19.02 5.13
CA LEU A 61 -12.05 17.68 5.64
C LEU A 61 -10.66 17.21 5.16
N LEU A 62 -10.33 17.45 3.90
CA LEU A 62 -9.01 17.10 3.34
C LEU A 62 -7.86 17.92 3.98
N ARG A 63 -8.10 19.18 4.34
CA ARG A 63 -7.14 19.99 5.11
C ARG A 63 -6.99 19.47 6.54
N GLN A 64 -8.11 19.15 7.20
CA GLN A 64 -8.09 18.56 8.54
C GLN A 64 -7.32 17.23 8.56
N GLN A 65 -7.45 16.39 7.53
CA GLN A 65 -6.65 15.16 7.42
C GLN A 65 -5.14 15.44 7.44
N LEU A 66 -4.66 16.47 6.72
CA LEU A 66 -3.23 16.84 6.75
C LEU A 66 -2.78 17.33 8.13
N ILE A 67 -3.63 18.08 8.82
CA ILE A 67 -3.38 18.54 10.19
C ILE A 67 -3.29 17.35 11.14
N LEU A 68 -4.17 16.35 11.00
CA LEU A 68 -4.15 15.14 11.82
C LEU A 68 -2.88 14.32 11.60
N ILE A 69 -2.42 14.18 10.34
CA ILE A 69 -1.14 13.53 10.02
C ILE A 69 -0.01 14.26 10.73
N PHE A 70 0.08 15.58 10.58
CA PHE A 70 1.12 16.39 11.19
C PHE A 70 1.18 16.23 12.73
N PHE A 71 0.02 16.31 13.41
CA PHE A 71 -0.02 16.15 14.88
C PHE A 71 0.32 14.72 15.32
N MET A 72 -0.09 13.72 14.55
CA MET A 72 0.26 12.33 14.83
C MET A 72 1.77 12.11 14.70
N ASP A 73 2.37 12.61 13.61
CA ASP A 73 3.80 12.54 13.36
C ASP A 73 4.58 13.27 14.45
N PHE A 74 4.20 14.51 14.74
CA PHE A 74 4.85 15.30 15.79
C PHE A 74 4.84 14.57 17.13
N THR A 75 3.68 14.02 17.53
CA THR A 75 3.55 13.29 18.80
C THR A 75 4.44 12.03 18.80
N ALA A 76 4.42 11.26 17.71
CA ALA A 76 5.18 10.02 17.62
C ALA A 76 6.69 10.27 17.62
N PHE A 77 7.20 11.22 16.81
CA PHE A 77 8.63 11.54 16.77
C PHE A 77 9.13 12.21 18.04
N LEU A 78 8.28 13.00 18.71
CA LEU A 78 8.59 13.53 20.03
C LEU A 78 8.80 12.39 21.04
N VAL A 79 7.94 11.36 21.03
CA VAL A 79 8.08 10.19 21.90
C VAL A 79 9.37 9.42 21.60
N ILE A 80 9.65 9.15 20.31
CA ILE A 80 10.86 8.45 19.92
C ILE A 80 12.09 9.23 20.38
N TYR A 81 12.13 10.56 20.16
CA TYR A 81 13.23 11.41 20.60
C TYR A 81 13.41 11.41 22.13
N LEU A 82 12.32 11.53 22.90
CA LEU A 82 12.39 11.50 24.36
C LEU A 82 12.86 10.16 24.94
N LYS A 83 12.70 9.07 24.18
CA LYS A 83 13.15 7.73 24.59
C LYS A 83 14.58 7.43 24.15
N THR A 84 15.01 7.94 23.00
CA THR A 84 16.35 7.66 22.44
C THR A 84 17.36 8.75 22.72
N PHE A 85 16.93 10.00 22.90
CA PHE A 85 17.74 11.22 22.91
C PHE A 85 18.67 11.34 21.70
N ASP A 86 18.28 10.72 20.57
CA ASP A 86 19.05 10.75 19.33
C ASP A 86 18.59 11.92 18.45
N PHE A 87 19.51 12.84 18.17
CA PHE A 87 19.25 14.01 17.34
C PHE A 87 18.92 13.62 15.89
N GLN A 88 19.36 12.46 15.42
CA GLN A 88 19.04 11.97 14.07
C GLN A 88 17.53 11.78 13.87
N VAL A 89 16.79 11.45 14.94
CA VAL A 89 15.32 11.35 14.91
C VAL A 89 14.66 12.68 14.53
N ILE A 90 15.19 13.80 15.04
CA ILE A 90 14.69 15.15 14.72
C ILE A 90 15.00 15.50 13.27
N LEU A 91 16.21 15.21 12.80
CA LEU A 91 16.60 15.45 11.40
C LEU A 91 15.72 14.65 10.45
N PHE A 92 15.53 13.36 10.71
CA PHE A 92 14.65 12.50 9.92
C PHE A 92 13.21 13.02 9.88
N TYR A 93 12.68 13.47 11.02
CA TYR A 93 11.34 14.06 11.09
C TYR A 93 11.21 15.30 10.19
N ILE A 94 12.20 16.19 10.22
CA ILE A 94 12.24 17.40 9.36
C ILE A 94 12.29 16.99 7.87
N GLU A 95 13.15 16.05 7.50
CA GLU A 95 13.27 15.55 6.13
C GLU A 95 11.95 14.94 5.64
N MET A 96 11.27 14.17 6.49
CA MET A 96 9.96 13.59 6.21
C MET A 96 8.88 14.67 6.01
N LEU A 97 8.86 15.72 6.86
CA LEU A 97 7.93 16.84 6.70
C LEU A 97 8.16 17.58 5.39
N ILE A 98 9.43 17.85 5.04
CA ILE A 98 9.79 18.48 3.75
C ILE A 98 9.31 17.61 2.59
N PHE A 99 9.52 16.30 2.66
CA PHE A 99 9.06 15.35 1.65
C PHE A 99 7.54 15.40 1.48
N PHE A 100 6.75 15.31 2.56
CA PHE A 100 5.29 15.36 2.48
C PHE A 100 4.79 16.70 1.96
N ALA A 101 5.38 17.81 2.44
CA ALA A 101 5.05 19.15 1.94
C ALA A 101 5.36 19.28 0.44
N ALA A 102 6.52 18.81 0.00
CA ALA A 102 6.90 18.83 -1.42
C ALA A 102 5.92 18.03 -2.29
N VAL A 103 5.57 16.80 -1.88
CA VAL A 103 4.61 15.96 -2.61
C VAL A 103 3.25 16.65 -2.71
N GLN A 104 2.72 17.18 -1.60
CA GLN A 104 1.43 17.89 -1.57
C GLN A 104 1.43 19.14 -2.45
N ILE A 105 2.48 19.95 -2.38
CA ILE A 105 2.62 21.20 -3.16
C ILE A 105 2.76 20.87 -4.64
N LEU A 106 3.65 19.93 -5.02
CA LEU A 106 3.91 19.59 -6.41
C LEU A 106 2.65 19.03 -7.10
N TYR A 107 1.92 18.12 -6.43
CA TYR A 107 0.67 17.61 -6.99
C TYR A 107 -0.38 18.72 -7.18
N ARG A 108 -0.50 19.67 -6.26
CA ARG A 108 -1.43 20.80 -6.39
C ARG A 108 -1.05 21.78 -7.50
N ILE A 109 0.25 21.98 -7.71
CA ILE A 109 0.77 22.87 -8.78
C ILE A 109 0.56 22.23 -10.15
N PHE A 110 0.99 20.96 -10.33
CA PHE A 110 0.97 20.31 -11.63
C PHE A 110 -0.39 19.71 -11.99
N TYR A 111 -1.18 19.31 -10.99
CA TYR A 111 -2.42 18.56 -11.17
C TYR A 111 -3.56 19.09 -10.30
N LYS A 112 -4.16 20.21 -10.71
CA LYS A 112 -5.27 20.86 -9.98
C LYS A 112 -6.48 19.94 -9.75
N LYS A 113 -6.67 18.93 -10.60
CA LYS A 113 -7.76 17.94 -10.52
C LYS A 113 -7.34 16.65 -9.84
N ALA A 114 -6.15 16.56 -9.23
CA ALA A 114 -5.72 15.34 -8.56
C ALA A 114 -6.59 15.03 -7.33
N SER A 115 -6.79 13.74 -7.05
CA SER A 115 -7.49 13.30 -5.85
C SER A 115 -6.63 13.53 -4.61
N LEU A 116 -6.97 14.55 -3.81
CA LEU A 116 -6.26 14.86 -2.57
C LEU A 116 -6.48 13.77 -1.51
N LEU A 117 -7.62 13.07 -1.52
CA LEU A 117 -7.86 11.96 -0.59
C LEU A 117 -6.89 10.80 -0.81
N LEU A 118 -6.63 10.44 -2.08
CA LEU A 118 -5.62 9.42 -2.40
C LEU A 118 -4.23 9.85 -1.93
N LEU A 119 -3.90 11.12 -2.10
CA LEU A 119 -2.61 11.69 -1.70
C LEU A 119 -2.45 11.70 -0.18
N ASN A 120 -3.50 12.10 0.56
CA ASN A 120 -3.50 12.11 2.01
C ASN A 120 -3.37 10.69 2.58
N ASN A 121 -4.11 9.73 2.03
CA ASN A 121 -4.01 8.33 2.45
C ASN A 121 -2.61 7.73 2.16
N MET A 122 -1.97 8.10 1.04
CA MET A 122 -0.59 7.75 0.76
C MET A 122 0.36 8.32 1.83
N CYS A 123 0.22 9.61 2.15
CA CYS A 123 1.03 10.25 3.19
C CYS A 123 0.81 9.60 4.57
N MET A 124 -0.44 9.29 4.95
CA MET A 124 -0.75 8.63 6.22
C MET A 124 -0.11 7.24 6.32
N LEU A 125 -0.22 6.42 5.28
CA LEU A 125 0.39 5.08 5.29
C LEU A 125 1.92 5.13 5.33
N LEU A 126 2.53 6.05 4.57
CA LEU A 126 3.98 6.29 4.64
C LEU A 126 4.40 6.83 6.01
N SER A 127 3.62 7.73 6.62
CA SER A 127 3.86 8.26 7.95
C SER A 127 3.94 7.15 9.00
N ILE A 128 2.92 6.29 9.04
CA ILE A 128 2.90 5.13 9.95
C ILE A 128 4.13 4.23 9.71
N GLY A 129 4.47 3.99 8.44
CA GLY A 129 5.67 3.24 8.07
C GLY A 129 6.95 3.90 8.58
N PHE A 130 7.12 5.21 8.38
CA PHE A 130 8.31 5.95 8.82
C PHE A 130 8.42 6.04 10.34
N ILE A 131 7.31 6.21 11.07
CA ILE A 131 7.30 6.16 12.54
C ILE A 131 7.84 4.81 13.02
N MET A 132 7.28 3.70 12.51
CA MET A 132 7.68 2.36 12.95
C MET A 132 9.10 2.01 12.51
N LEU A 133 9.51 2.39 11.30
CA LEU A 133 10.87 2.14 10.82
C LEU A 133 11.90 2.97 11.59
N CYS A 134 11.64 4.25 11.85
CA CYS A 134 12.50 5.10 12.65
C CYS A 134 12.66 4.54 14.07
N ARG A 135 11.57 4.04 14.67
CA ARG A 135 11.56 3.35 15.97
C ARG A 135 12.44 2.08 15.97
N LEU A 136 12.41 1.31 14.87
CA LEU A 136 13.14 0.03 14.75
C LEU A 136 14.58 0.22 14.28
N ASP A 137 14.83 1.12 13.34
CA ASP A 137 16.15 1.37 12.73
C ASP A 137 16.09 2.61 11.82
N ILE A 138 16.74 3.66 12.26
CA ILE A 138 16.73 4.96 11.56
C ILE A 138 17.41 4.91 10.18
N ASP A 139 18.44 4.08 10.01
CA ASP A 139 19.12 3.92 8.71
C ASP A 139 18.19 3.31 7.67
N THR A 140 17.37 2.33 8.09
CA THR A 140 16.34 1.71 7.25
C THR A 140 15.25 2.72 6.90
N ALA A 141 14.81 3.55 7.86
CA ALA A 141 13.84 4.61 7.65
C ALA A 141 14.34 5.65 6.63
N THR A 142 15.56 6.11 6.78
CA THR A 142 16.22 7.08 5.88
C THR A 142 16.34 6.53 4.45
N ARG A 143 16.76 5.28 4.29
CA ARG A 143 16.80 4.63 2.97
C ARG A 143 15.43 4.56 2.33
N GLN A 144 14.39 4.22 3.09
CA GLN A 144 13.01 4.17 2.58
C GLN A 144 12.49 5.56 2.19
N LEU A 145 12.79 6.60 2.96
CA LEU A 145 12.44 7.99 2.64
C LEU A 145 13.08 8.43 1.31
N LEU A 146 14.36 8.14 1.11
CA LEU A 146 15.05 8.46 -0.16
C LEU A 146 14.41 7.73 -1.35
N ILE A 147 14.08 6.45 -1.20
CA ILE A 147 13.38 5.68 -2.25
C ILE A 147 12.00 6.25 -2.52
N ALA A 148 11.23 6.58 -1.48
CA ALA A 148 9.91 7.19 -1.62
C ALA A 148 9.97 8.56 -2.31
N ALA A 149 10.98 9.38 -1.99
CA ALA A 149 11.21 10.68 -2.62
C ALA A 149 11.56 10.53 -4.11
N ALA A 150 12.48 9.63 -4.45
CA ALA A 150 12.84 9.34 -5.85
C ALA A 150 11.65 8.79 -6.64
N ALA A 151 10.91 7.84 -6.05
CA ALA A 151 9.70 7.27 -6.65
C ALA A 151 8.62 8.35 -6.89
N SER A 152 8.43 9.26 -5.93
CA SER A 152 7.47 10.37 -6.04
C SER A 152 7.87 11.37 -7.14
N GLY A 153 9.16 11.62 -7.31
CA GLY A 153 9.67 12.43 -8.42
C GLY A 153 9.33 11.82 -9.79
N ILE A 154 9.56 10.51 -9.97
CA ILE A 154 9.18 9.77 -11.18
C ILE A 154 7.64 9.76 -11.34
N ALA A 155 6.92 9.57 -10.25
CA ALA A 155 5.46 9.52 -10.21
C ALA A 155 4.78 10.78 -10.74
N LEU A 156 5.41 11.96 -10.61
CA LEU A 156 4.87 13.20 -11.17
C LEU A 156 4.74 13.18 -12.70
N ILE A 157 5.50 12.36 -13.41
CA ILE A 157 5.43 12.30 -14.88
C ILE A 157 4.30 11.37 -15.35
N ILE A 158 3.93 10.38 -14.56
CA ILE A 158 3.01 9.30 -14.94
C ILE A 158 1.61 9.79 -15.32
N PRO A 159 0.94 10.72 -14.59
CA PRO A 159 -0.38 11.21 -15.00
C PRO A 159 -0.38 11.85 -16.38
N VAL A 160 0.71 12.51 -16.80
CA VAL A 160 0.85 13.07 -18.16
C VAL A 160 0.94 11.95 -19.19
N ILE A 161 1.71 10.90 -18.90
CA ILE A 161 1.85 9.71 -19.75
C ILE A 161 0.48 9.05 -19.98
N ILE A 162 -0.25 8.78 -18.90
CA ILE A 162 -1.58 8.13 -18.96
C ILE A 162 -2.58 8.95 -19.78
N ARG A 163 -2.56 10.29 -19.63
CA ARG A 163 -3.48 11.19 -20.34
C ARG A 163 -3.15 11.35 -21.83
N LYS A 164 -1.88 11.40 -22.20
CA LYS A 164 -1.43 11.73 -23.55
C LYS A 164 -1.12 10.52 -24.44
N LEU A 165 -0.64 9.42 -23.88
CA LEU A 165 -0.12 8.28 -24.68
C LEU A 165 -1.22 7.25 -25.00
N LYS A 166 -1.96 7.47 -26.07
CA LYS A 166 -2.95 6.50 -26.58
C LYS A 166 -2.33 5.17 -27.04
N ILE A 167 -1.01 5.13 -27.27
CA ILE A 167 -0.27 3.91 -27.69
C ILE A 167 -0.27 2.82 -26.61
N LEU A 168 -0.40 3.18 -25.32
CA LEU A 168 -0.43 2.24 -24.20
C LEU A 168 -1.43 1.10 -24.42
N ARG A 169 -2.55 1.38 -25.05
CA ARG A 169 -3.57 0.37 -25.40
C ARG A 169 -3.10 -0.62 -26.45
N ARG A 170 -2.04 -0.33 -27.23
CA ARG A 170 -1.59 -1.17 -28.36
C ARG A 170 -0.42 -2.08 -28.02
N LEU A 171 0.23 -1.89 -26.89
CA LEU A 171 1.47 -2.57 -26.51
C LEU A 171 1.25 -3.92 -25.79
N THR A 172 0.15 -4.62 -26.08
CA THR A 172 -0.28 -5.86 -25.39
C THR A 172 0.86 -6.87 -25.21
N TRP A 173 1.50 -7.25 -26.32
CA TRP A 173 2.54 -8.28 -26.30
C TRP A 173 3.89 -7.77 -25.77
N VAL A 174 4.13 -6.45 -25.82
CA VAL A 174 5.30 -5.83 -25.21
C VAL A 174 5.23 -5.96 -23.69
N TYR A 175 4.06 -5.68 -23.08
CA TYR A 175 3.85 -5.86 -21.64
C TYR A 175 4.04 -7.32 -21.21
N ALA A 176 3.45 -8.28 -21.95
CA ALA A 176 3.63 -9.70 -21.67
C ALA A 176 5.09 -10.12 -21.78
N GLY A 177 5.79 -9.68 -22.85
CA GLY A 177 7.18 -10.01 -23.09
C GLY A 177 8.11 -9.46 -22.01
N ILE A 178 7.96 -8.19 -21.64
CA ILE A 178 8.73 -7.57 -20.55
C ILE A 178 8.54 -8.35 -19.26
N GLY A 179 7.29 -8.66 -18.89
CA GLY A 179 6.99 -9.39 -17.66
C GLY A 179 7.63 -10.77 -17.62
N ILE A 180 7.46 -11.58 -18.68
CA ILE A 180 8.01 -12.94 -18.75
C ILE A 180 9.54 -12.92 -18.78
N VAL A 181 10.15 -12.04 -19.56
CA VAL A 181 11.63 -11.94 -19.68
C VAL A 181 12.26 -11.54 -18.35
N LEU A 182 11.69 -10.53 -17.67
CA LEU A 182 12.21 -10.10 -16.38
C LEU A 182 12.02 -11.17 -15.29
N LEU A 183 10.88 -11.88 -15.24
CA LEU A 183 10.68 -12.99 -14.31
C LEU A 183 11.62 -14.15 -14.61
N ALA A 184 11.82 -14.50 -15.89
CA ALA A 184 12.76 -15.52 -16.27
C ALA A 184 14.21 -15.14 -15.92
N ALA A 185 14.58 -13.87 -16.10
CA ALA A 185 15.89 -13.36 -15.67
C ALA A 185 16.09 -13.48 -14.17
N VAL A 186 15.08 -13.15 -13.34
CA VAL A 186 15.11 -13.36 -11.88
C VAL A 186 15.27 -14.84 -11.56
N PHE A 187 14.48 -15.70 -12.17
CA PHE A 187 14.55 -17.15 -11.93
C PHE A 187 15.94 -17.72 -12.23
N LEU A 188 16.60 -17.25 -13.30
CA LEU A 188 17.89 -17.77 -13.75
C LEU A 188 19.07 -17.12 -13.00
N LEU A 189 19.03 -15.81 -12.76
CA LEU A 189 20.18 -15.01 -12.35
C LEU A 189 20.15 -14.56 -10.88
N ALA A 190 18.97 -14.52 -10.24
CA ALA A 190 18.87 -14.02 -8.87
C ALA A 190 19.52 -14.97 -7.85
N GLN A 191 20.20 -14.37 -6.88
CA GLN A 191 20.72 -15.09 -5.72
C GLN A 191 19.57 -15.49 -4.79
N THR A 192 19.70 -16.63 -4.13
CA THR A 192 18.73 -17.08 -3.15
C THR A 192 18.89 -16.31 -1.86
N SER A 193 17.87 -15.56 -1.46
CA SER A 193 17.80 -14.83 -0.19
C SER A 193 16.59 -15.33 0.60
N TYR A 194 16.78 -15.67 1.88
CA TYR A 194 15.73 -16.26 2.73
C TYR A 194 14.97 -17.44 2.08
N GLY A 195 15.67 -18.26 1.30
CA GLY A 195 15.10 -19.42 0.64
C GLY A 195 14.30 -19.17 -0.65
N ALA A 196 14.18 -17.91 -1.11
CA ALA A 196 13.53 -17.54 -2.36
C ALA A 196 14.48 -16.73 -3.29
N LYS A 197 14.25 -16.79 -4.59
CA LYS A 197 14.96 -15.98 -5.60
C LYS A 197 14.18 -14.68 -5.81
N LEU A 198 14.42 -13.67 -4.96
CA LEU A 198 13.58 -12.48 -4.87
C LEU A 198 14.16 -11.25 -5.58
N SER A 199 15.47 -11.05 -5.52
CA SER A 199 16.07 -9.81 -5.97
C SER A 199 17.20 -10.00 -6.99
N LEU A 200 17.23 -9.10 -7.95
CA LEU A 200 18.33 -8.89 -8.86
C LEU A 200 18.97 -7.53 -8.51
N MET A 201 20.23 -7.53 -8.06
CA MET A 201 20.92 -6.31 -7.62
C MET A 201 20.17 -5.49 -6.55
N GLY A 202 19.46 -6.16 -5.62
CA GLY A 202 18.70 -5.49 -4.55
C GLY A 202 17.31 -4.96 -4.96
N ILE A 203 16.95 -5.08 -6.24
CA ILE A 203 15.60 -4.73 -6.75
C ILE A 203 14.80 -6.02 -6.89
N GLN A 204 13.52 -5.99 -6.48
CA GLN A 204 12.58 -7.09 -6.70
C GLN A 204 11.72 -6.80 -7.94
N PRO A 205 12.04 -7.39 -9.10
CA PRO A 205 11.37 -7.06 -10.35
C PRO A 205 9.88 -7.44 -10.37
N SER A 206 9.47 -8.48 -9.64
CA SER A 206 8.06 -8.88 -9.52
C SER A 206 7.15 -7.73 -9.09
N GLU A 207 7.66 -6.78 -8.29
CA GLU A 207 6.94 -5.59 -7.87
C GLU A 207 6.62 -4.65 -9.05
N ALA A 208 7.55 -4.43 -9.96
CA ALA A 208 7.32 -3.65 -11.18
C ALA A 208 6.48 -4.40 -12.21
N ILE A 209 6.67 -5.73 -12.28
CA ILE A 209 5.97 -6.59 -13.24
C ILE A 209 4.47 -6.67 -12.94
N LYS A 210 4.04 -6.51 -11.69
CA LYS A 210 2.61 -6.37 -11.34
C LYS A 210 1.95 -5.31 -12.23
N ILE A 211 2.55 -4.15 -12.35
CA ILE A 211 2.00 -3.05 -13.17
C ILE A 211 1.92 -3.46 -14.66
N THR A 212 3.00 -4.02 -15.22
CA THR A 212 3.00 -4.44 -16.63
C THR A 212 2.02 -5.57 -16.90
N PHE A 213 1.83 -6.49 -15.96
CA PHE A 213 0.85 -7.55 -16.04
C PHE A 213 -0.58 -7.02 -16.12
N VAL A 214 -0.94 -6.05 -15.27
CA VAL A 214 -2.26 -5.39 -15.32
C VAL A 214 -2.46 -4.68 -16.67
N PHE A 215 -1.43 -3.98 -17.19
CA PHE A 215 -1.50 -3.35 -18.52
C PHE A 215 -1.66 -4.38 -19.65
N PHE A 216 -0.99 -5.52 -19.58
CA PHE A 216 -1.19 -6.63 -20.50
C PHE A 216 -2.63 -7.11 -20.50
N MET A 217 -3.15 -7.46 -19.32
CA MET A 217 -4.51 -7.96 -19.14
C MET A 217 -5.56 -6.94 -19.63
N ALA A 218 -5.40 -5.68 -19.25
CA ALA A 218 -6.28 -4.61 -19.67
C ALA A 218 -6.25 -4.37 -21.18
N SER A 219 -5.06 -4.37 -21.79
CA SER A 219 -4.88 -4.17 -23.23
C SER A 219 -5.51 -5.32 -24.05
N LEU A 220 -5.41 -6.56 -23.59
CA LEU A 220 -5.99 -7.71 -24.25
C LEU A 220 -7.51 -7.74 -24.07
N LEU A 221 -7.99 -7.72 -22.83
CA LEU A 221 -9.40 -7.94 -22.51
C LEU A 221 -10.31 -6.73 -22.82
N SER A 222 -9.75 -5.53 -22.94
CA SER A 222 -10.55 -4.36 -23.36
C SER A 222 -10.93 -4.37 -24.84
N ARG A 223 -10.27 -5.18 -25.66
CA ARG A 223 -10.53 -5.27 -27.10
C ARG A 223 -11.36 -6.48 -27.48
N ASP A 224 -11.10 -7.60 -26.82
CA ASP A 224 -11.73 -8.87 -27.15
C ASP A 224 -11.97 -9.66 -25.86
N THR A 225 -13.21 -10.03 -25.62
CA THR A 225 -13.65 -10.86 -24.48
C THR A 225 -14.10 -12.26 -24.93
N SER A 226 -13.75 -12.65 -26.18
CA SER A 226 -14.01 -13.98 -26.70
C SER A 226 -13.31 -15.06 -25.88
N PHE A 227 -13.77 -16.29 -26.00
CA PHE A 227 -13.11 -17.44 -25.36
C PHE A 227 -11.63 -17.54 -25.73
N ARG A 228 -11.27 -17.26 -26.99
CA ARG A 228 -9.88 -17.28 -27.47
C ARG A 228 -9.02 -16.22 -26.77
N ALA A 229 -9.56 -15.02 -26.51
CA ALA A 229 -8.85 -13.96 -25.78
C ALA A 229 -8.65 -14.35 -24.33
N VAL A 230 -9.66 -14.93 -23.67
CA VAL A 230 -9.56 -15.42 -22.30
C VAL A 230 -8.51 -16.53 -22.20
N VAL A 231 -8.48 -17.48 -23.14
CA VAL A 231 -7.45 -18.55 -23.17
C VAL A 231 -6.05 -17.95 -23.31
N LYS A 232 -5.83 -16.96 -24.19
CA LYS A 232 -4.53 -16.27 -24.31
C LYS A 232 -4.13 -15.58 -23.01
N ALA A 233 -5.08 -14.87 -22.36
CA ALA A 233 -4.85 -14.24 -21.07
C ALA A 233 -4.47 -15.28 -20.00
N THR A 234 -5.18 -16.41 -19.94
CA THR A 234 -4.92 -17.50 -19.01
C THR A 234 -3.52 -18.12 -19.20
N ILE A 235 -3.12 -18.38 -20.44
CA ILE A 235 -1.79 -18.94 -20.73
C ILE A 235 -0.69 -18.00 -20.24
N VAL A 236 -0.77 -16.71 -20.58
CA VAL A 236 0.24 -15.74 -20.16
C VAL A 236 0.23 -15.53 -18.64
N ALA A 237 -0.95 -15.48 -18.01
CA ALA A 237 -1.06 -15.40 -16.56
C ALA A 237 -0.47 -16.65 -15.88
N ALA A 238 -0.77 -17.85 -16.40
CA ALA A 238 -0.20 -19.09 -15.89
C ALA A 238 1.33 -19.15 -16.01
N LEU A 239 1.90 -18.60 -17.09
CA LEU A 239 3.36 -18.48 -17.22
C LEU A 239 3.95 -17.56 -16.15
N HIS A 240 3.37 -16.38 -15.92
CA HIS A 240 3.83 -15.47 -14.87
C HIS A 240 3.75 -16.13 -13.49
N VAL A 241 2.58 -16.68 -13.14
CA VAL A 241 2.35 -17.37 -11.86
C VAL A 241 3.27 -18.57 -11.71
N GLY A 242 3.44 -19.38 -12.77
CA GLY A 242 4.31 -20.54 -12.79
C GLY A 242 5.78 -20.20 -12.49
N ILE A 243 6.32 -19.16 -13.14
CA ILE A 243 7.69 -18.69 -12.87
C ILE A 243 7.83 -18.20 -11.43
N LEU A 244 6.86 -17.44 -10.91
CA LEU A 244 6.86 -16.97 -9.52
C LEU A 244 6.83 -18.13 -8.51
N VAL A 245 6.02 -19.16 -8.74
CA VAL A 245 5.99 -20.36 -7.89
C VAL A 245 7.33 -21.09 -7.92
N LEU A 246 7.95 -21.25 -9.10
CA LEU A 246 9.28 -21.85 -9.25
C LEU A 246 10.37 -21.02 -8.57
N SER A 247 10.23 -19.68 -8.55
CA SER A 247 11.10 -18.75 -7.82
C SER A 247 10.85 -18.73 -6.33
N ARG A 248 9.85 -19.48 -5.83
CA ARG A 248 9.37 -19.51 -4.43
C ARG A 248 8.75 -18.19 -3.94
N GLU A 249 8.34 -17.32 -4.86
CA GLU A 249 7.59 -16.09 -4.57
C GLU A 249 6.08 -16.33 -4.51
N LEU A 250 5.62 -17.11 -3.52
CA LEU A 250 4.22 -17.54 -3.44
C LEU A 250 3.25 -16.36 -3.23
N GLY A 251 3.66 -15.34 -2.48
CA GLY A 251 2.83 -14.15 -2.24
C GLY A 251 2.53 -13.40 -3.53
N SER A 252 3.57 -13.08 -4.32
CA SER A 252 3.40 -12.46 -5.64
C SER A 252 2.57 -13.33 -6.57
N ALA A 253 2.78 -14.66 -6.58
CA ALA A 253 2.00 -15.59 -7.39
C ALA A 253 0.48 -15.52 -7.09
N VAL A 254 0.11 -15.44 -5.81
CA VAL A 254 -1.31 -15.29 -5.38
C VAL A 254 -1.87 -13.93 -5.80
N ILE A 255 -1.10 -12.84 -5.68
CA ILE A 255 -1.52 -11.50 -6.11
C ILE A 255 -1.80 -11.46 -7.62
N PHE A 256 -0.89 -11.98 -8.44
CA PHE A 256 -1.08 -12.06 -9.91
C PHE A 256 -2.30 -12.91 -10.28
N PHE A 257 -2.48 -14.05 -9.60
CA PHE A 257 -3.61 -14.92 -9.82
C PHE A 257 -4.94 -14.23 -9.45
N ALA A 258 -4.99 -13.54 -8.33
CA ALA A 258 -6.18 -12.80 -7.91
C ALA A 258 -6.51 -11.65 -8.87
N ALA A 259 -5.51 -10.87 -9.28
CA ALA A 259 -5.68 -9.81 -10.28
C ALA A 259 -6.20 -10.38 -11.61
N TYR A 260 -5.61 -11.51 -12.10
CA TYR A 260 -6.10 -12.22 -13.28
C TYR A 260 -7.59 -12.57 -13.16
N LEU A 261 -8.00 -13.22 -12.08
CA LEU A 261 -9.40 -13.65 -11.90
C LEU A 261 -10.38 -12.47 -11.90
N ILE A 262 -10.04 -11.42 -11.14
CA ILE A 262 -10.89 -10.22 -11.05
C ILE A 262 -10.99 -9.55 -12.42
N MET A 263 -9.87 -9.38 -13.12
CA MET A 263 -9.88 -8.71 -14.44
C MET A 263 -10.63 -9.51 -15.49
N VAL A 264 -10.49 -10.85 -15.53
CA VAL A 264 -11.26 -11.70 -16.43
C VAL A 264 -12.76 -11.64 -16.12
N TYR A 265 -13.13 -11.71 -14.84
CA TYR A 265 -14.53 -11.59 -14.43
C TYR A 265 -15.14 -10.24 -14.83
N VAL A 266 -14.45 -9.14 -14.51
CA VAL A 266 -14.92 -7.78 -14.80
C VAL A 266 -15.06 -7.55 -16.31
N ALA A 267 -14.10 -8.04 -17.11
CA ALA A 267 -14.11 -7.88 -18.55
C ALA A 267 -15.22 -8.70 -19.21
N THR A 268 -15.40 -9.96 -18.80
CA THR A 268 -16.35 -10.90 -19.44
C THR A 268 -17.73 -10.89 -18.83
N LYS A 269 -17.87 -10.45 -17.57
CA LYS A 269 -19.09 -10.52 -16.74
C LYS A 269 -19.62 -11.96 -16.55
N LYS A 270 -18.82 -12.98 -16.81
CA LYS A 270 -19.19 -14.40 -16.72
C LYS A 270 -18.65 -15.01 -15.42
N VAL A 271 -19.52 -15.28 -14.46
CA VAL A 271 -19.19 -15.91 -13.17
C VAL A 271 -18.55 -17.30 -13.36
N GLY A 272 -18.86 -18.00 -14.45
CA GLY A 272 -18.28 -19.30 -14.77
C GLY A 272 -16.74 -19.27 -14.89
N TYR A 273 -16.15 -18.20 -15.42
CA TYR A 273 -14.69 -18.07 -15.47
C TYR A 273 -14.09 -17.88 -14.07
N LEU A 274 -14.77 -17.15 -13.20
CA LEU A 274 -14.35 -17.00 -11.81
C LEU A 274 -14.36 -18.35 -11.08
N GLY A 275 -15.45 -19.13 -11.23
CA GLY A 275 -15.58 -20.46 -10.65
C GLY A 275 -14.54 -21.45 -11.17
N LEU A 276 -14.32 -21.49 -12.49
CA LEU A 276 -13.28 -22.33 -13.11
C LEU A 276 -11.87 -21.92 -12.64
N GLY A 277 -11.60 -20.63 -12.56
CA GLY A 277 -10.32 -20.12 -12.08
C GLY A 277 -10.07 -20.48 -10.62
N LEU A 278 -11.05 -20.31 -9.74
CA LEU A 278 -10.95 -20.72 -8.33
C LEU A 278 -10.74 -22.23 -8.19
N ALA A 279 -11.49 -23.04 -8.93
CA ALA A 279 -11.31 -24.50 -8.94
C ALA A 279 -9.91 -24.87 -9.44
N GLY A 280 -9.46 -24.29 -10.55
CA GLY A 280 -8.09 -24.50 -11.08
C GLY A 280 -7.01 -24.08 -10.11
N GLY A 281 -7.16 -22.91 -9.44
CA GLY A 281 -6.24 -22.43 -8.43
C GLY A 281 -6.19 -23.33 -7.20
N SER A 282 -7.34 -23.85 -6.76
CA SER A 282 -7.40 -24.83 -5.66
C SER A 282 -6.66 -26.11 -6.01
N VAL A 283 -6.89 -26.67 -7.19
CA VAL A 283 -6.16 -27.86 -7.67
C VAL A 283 -4.65 -27.56 -7.77
N ALA A 284 -4.26 -26.43 -8.34
CA ALA A 284 -2.85 -26.01 -8.44
C ALA A 284 -2.20 -25.87 -7.05
N SER A 285 -2.92 -25.34 -6.06
CA SER A 285 -2.44 -25.19 -4.67
C SER A 285 -2.22 -26.56 -4.00
N VAL A 286 -3.10 -27.52 -4.23
CA VAL A 286 -2.92 -28.90 -3.74
C VAL A 286 -1.73 -29.57 -4.41
N ILE A 287 -1.58 -29.41 -5.72
CA ILE A 287 -0.41 -29.92 -6.44
C ILE A 287 0.87 -29.28 -5.91
N ALA A 288 0.88 -27.97 -5.71
CA ALA A 288 2.03 -27.23 -5.18
C ALA A 288 2.42 -27.71 -3.77
N TYR A 289 1.44 -28.03 -2.92
CA TYR A 289 1.68 -28.61 -1.59
C TYR A 289 2.45 -29.93 -1.64
N TYR A 290 2.09 -30.83 -2.57
CA TYR A 290 2.78 -32.12 -2.70
C TYR A 290 4.13 -32.01 -3.40
N LEU A 291 4.29 -31.11 -4.38
CA LEU A 291 5.52 -30.97 -5.16
C LEU A 291 6.60 -30.14 -4.47
N PHE A 292 6.22 -29.09 -3.72
CA PHE A 292 7.16 -28.10 -3.20
C PHE A 292 7.30 -28.13 -1.68
N GLY A 293 8.49 -28.48 -1.18
CA GLY A 293 8.80 -28.56 0.25
C GLY A 293 8.54 -27.24 0.99
N HIS A 294 8.89 -26.08 0.39
CA HIS A 294 8.68 -24.77 0.99
C HIS A 294 7.18 -24.41 1.16
N VAL A 295 6.29 -24.93 0.31
CA VAL A 295 4.83 -24.78 0.50
C VAL A 295 4.38 -25.57 1.72
N ARG A 296 4.85 -26.82 1.85
CA ARG A 296 4.53 -27.67 3.03
C ARG A 296 5.01 -27.03 4.33
N GLN A 297 6.22 -26.47 4.35
CA GLN A 297 6.78 -25.77 5.50
C GLN A 297 5.88 -24.63 5.95
N ARG A 298 5.45 -23.74 5.02
CA ARG A 298 4.55 -22.62 5.32
C ARG A 298 3.18 -23.10 5.82
N VAL A 299 2.62 -24.17 5.25
CA VAL A 299 1.35 -24.75 5.70
C VAL A 299 1.51 -25.39 7.08
N SER A 300 2.62 -26.09 7.35
CA SER A 300 2.92 -26.68 8.67
C SER A 300 3.03 -25.57 9.74
N ALA A 301 3.81 -24.54 9.48
CA ALA A 301 3.98 -23.40 10.38
C ALA A 301 2.66 -22.63 10.62
N TRP A 302 1.80 -22.55 9.62
CA TRP A 302 0.48 -21.96 9.76
C TRP A 302 -0.47 -22.83 10.59
N ARG A 303 -0.47 -24.16 10.37
CA ARG A 303 -1.38 -25.09 11.06
C ARG A 303 -1.07 -25.16 12.55
N ASP A 304 0.17 -25.43 12.90
CA ASP A 304 0.65 -25.51 14.28
C ASP A 304 2.05 -24.90 14.41
N PRO A 305 2.15 -23.56 14.60
CA PRO A 305 3.43 -22.90 14.71
C PRO A 305 4.20 -23.28 15.97
N MET A 306 3.51 -23.73 17.04
CA MET A 306 4.17 -24.17 18.28
C MET A 306 4.88 -25.51 18.09
N ALA A 307 4.32 -26.45 17.33
CA ALA A 307 4.96 -27.72 17.04
C ALA A 307 6.27 -27.56 16.23
N VAL A 308 6.42 -26.46 15.47
CA VAL A 308 7.61 -26.16 14.67
C VAL A 308 8.30 -24.86 15.12
N TYR A 309 8.22 -24.54 16.41
CA TYR A 309 8.70 -23.29 17.01
C TYR A 309 10.20 -23.04 16.78
N GLN A 310 11.03 -24.09 16.79
CA GLN A 310 12.48 -23.94 16.58
C GLN A 310 12.88 -23.60 15.14
N ASN A 311 11.91 -23.63 14.20
CA ASN A 311 12.13 -23.42 12.77
C ASN A 311 11.17 -22.32 12.24
N GLU A 312 10.34 -22.67 11.27
CA GLU A 312 9.47 -21.75 10.56
C GLU A 312 8.31 -21.18 11.41
N GLY A 313 7.98 -21.86 12.53
CA GLY A 313 6.92 -21.42 13.46
C GLY A 313 7.31 -20.22 14.31
N TYR A 314 8.61 -20.01 14.57
CA TYR A 314 9.11 -18.97 15.47
C TYR A 314 8.57 -17.58 15.12
N GLN A 315 8.68 -17.20 13.85
CA GLN A 315 8.23 -15.87 13.38
C GLN A 315 6.74 -15.63 13.64
N ILE A 316 5.91 -16.65 13.36
CA ILE A 316 4.44 -16.57 13.54
C ILE A 316 4.09 -16.49 15.02
N VAL A 317 4.77 -17.29 15.87
CA VAL A 317 4.53 -17.27 17.32
C VAL A 317 4.90 -15.93 17.92
N GLN A 318 6.07 -15.38 17.58
CA GLN A 318 6.48 -14.04 18.06
C GLN A 318 5.51 -12.96 17.59
N SER A 319 5.05 -13.04 16.34
CA SER A 319 4.02 -12.14 15.81
C SER A 319 2.73 -12.19 16.64
N LEU A 320 2.24 -13.38 16.96
CA LEU A 320 1.02 -13.56 17.75
C LEU A 320 1.20 -13.09 19.20
N PHE A 321 2.38 -13.31 19.79
CA PHE A 321 2.69 -12.78 21.11
C PHE A 321 2.70 -11.25 21.13
N ALA A 322 3.34 -10.61 20.16
CA ALA A 322 3.35 -9.16 20.02
C ALA A 322 1.91 -8.58 19.89
N ILE A 323 1.08 -9.17 19.03
CA ILE A 323 -0.33 -8.78 18.87
C ILE A 323 -1.09 -8.97 20.19
N GLY A 324 -0.88 -10.08 20.90
CA GLY A 324 -1.53 -10.38 22.18
C GLY A 324 -1.08 -9.44 23.30
N THR A 325 0.21 -9.11 23.37
CA THR A 325 0.81 -8.24 24.38
C THR A 325 0.31 -6.80 24.24
N GLY A 326 0.17 -6.30 23.00
CA GLY A 326 -0.33 -4.95 22.74
C GLY A 326 -1.78 -4.73 23.16
N GLY A 327 -2.61 -5.77 23.17
CA GLY A 327 -4.02 -5.66 23.51
C GLY A 327 -4.75 -4.61 22.66
N TRP A 328 -5.75 -3.94 23.24
CA TRP A 328 -6.57 -2.95 22.51
C TRP A 328 -5.88 -1.59 22.33
N PHE A 329 -5.12 -1.13 23.34
CA PHE A 329 -4.60 0.24 23.40
C PHE A 329 -3.10 0.33 23.14
N GLY A 330 -2.41 -0.80 22.98
CA GLY A 330 -0.97 -0.86 22.81
C GLY A 330 -0.20 -0.70 24.11
N MET A 331 1.05 -1.12 24.09
CA MET A 331 2.00 -0.86 25.19
C MET A 331 2.43 0.61 25.25
N GLY A 332 2.34 1.33 24.13
CA GLY A 332 2.89 2.66 23.90
C GLY A 332 4.13 2.59 23.00
N LEU A 333 4.34 3.61 22.20
CA LEU A 333 5.47 3.70 21.27
C LEU A 333 6.79 3.64 22.06
N CYS A 334 7.74 2.83 21.62
CA CYS A 334 9.00 2.50 22.30
C CYS A 334 8.84 1.80 23.67
N GLN A 335 7.71 1.14 23.93
CA GLN A 335 7.50 0.35 25.15
C GLN A 335 7.39 -1.15 24.88
N GLY A 336 7.19 -1.55 23.62
CA GLY A 336 7.22 -2.94 23.18
C GLY A 336 8.65 -3.45 22.90
N SER A 337 8.72 -4.71 22.48
CA SER A 337 9.95 -5.37 22.04
C SER A 337 9.78 -6.00 20.66
N PRO A 338 9.34 -5.25 19.66
CA PRO A 338 9.04 -5.79 18.33
C PRO A 338 10.28 -6.36 17.62
N GLU A 339 11.48 -6.01 18.06
CA GLU A 339 12.76 -6.56 17.56
C GLU A 339 12.89 -8.07 17.80
N SER A 340 12.11 -8.63 18.73
CA SER A 340 12.03 -10.07 18.95
C SER A 340 11.42 -10.84 17.77
N ILE A 341 10.67 -10.15 16.90
CA ILE A 341 10.08 -10.74 15.71
C ILE A 341 11.09 -10.69 14.57
N PRO A 342 11.54 -11.83 14.02
CA PRO A 342 12.40 -11.84 12.85
C PRO A 342 11.74 -11.13 11.66
N VAL A 343 12.53 -10.39 10.87
CA VAL A 343 12.06 -9.60 9.70
C VAL A 343 10.86 -8.68 9.99
N VAL A 344 10.78 -8.15 11.21
CA VAL A 344 9.69 -7.28 11.68
C VAL A 344 9.47 -6.07 10.75
N LYS A 345 10.54 -5.48 10.24
CA LYS A 345 10.50 -4.30 9.36
C LYS A 345 9.77 -4.56 8.04
N ASN A 346 9.77 -5.81 7.57
CA ASN A 346 9.21 -6.21 6.27
C ASN A 346 7.81 -6.82 6.44
N ASP A 347 7.77 -8.10 6.82
CA ASP A 347 6.58 -8.94 6.73
C ASP A 347 5.70 -8.84 7.98
N PHE A 348 6.26 -8.46 9.13
CA PHE A 348 5.58 -8.44 10.43
C PHE A 348 5.44 -7.04 11.06
N ILE A 349 5.60 -5.97 10.26
CA ILE A 349 5.45 -4.60 10.78
C ILE A 349 4.05 -4.36 11.38
N PHE A 350 3.02 -5.04 10.85
CA PHE A 350 1.67 -5.00 11.39
C PHE A 350 1.61 -5.50 12.83
N SER A 351 2.39 -6.53 13.17
CA SER A 351 2.47 -7.07 14.54
C SER A 351 3.15 -6.10 15.49
N ALA A 352 4.21 -5.41 15.03
CA ALA A 352 4.85 -4.33 15.80
C ALA A 352 3.90 -3.15 16.05
N ILE A 353 3.10 -2.79 15.05
CA ILE A 353 2.04 -1.77 15.19
C ILE A 353 1.00 -2.21 16.24
N CYS A 354 0.56 -3.47 16.21
CA CYS A 354 -0.37 -3.99 17.20
C CYS A 354 0.24 -3.97 18.61
N GLU A 355 1.51 -4.33 18.76
CA GLU A 355 2.19 -4.35 20.07
C GLU A 355 2.30 -2.95 20.69
N GLU A 356 2.80 -1.98 19.95
CA GLU A 356 3.07 -0.64 20.47
C GLU A 356 1.88 0.31 20.40
N LEU A 357 1.09 0.29 19.31
CA LEU A 357 -0.03 1.22 19.10
C LEU A 357 -1.41 0.60 19.37
N GLY A 358 -1.48 -0.72 19.48
CA GLY A 358 -2.67 -1.47 19.90
C GLY A 358 -3.61 -1.90 18.77
N GLY A 359 -4.54 -2.80 19.14
CA GLY A 359 -5.49 -3.42 18.22
C GLY A 359 -6.46 -2.42 17.57
N ILE A 360 -6.90 -1.39 18.30
CA ILE A 360 -7.81 -0.36 17.73
C ILE A 360 -7.08 0.45 16.66
N PHE A 361 -5.82 0.84 16.90
CA PHE A 361 -5.01 1.53 15.88
C PHE A 361 -4.79 0.64 14.65
N ALA A 362 -4.51 -0.64 14.86
CA ALA A 362 -4.34 -1.61 13.77
C ALA A 362 -5.63 -1.79 12.94
N ILE A 363 -6.81 -1.81 13.58
CA ILE A 363 -8.11 -1.80 12.89
C ILE A 363 -8.28 -0.51 12.07
N CYS A 364 -7.97 0.64 12.64
CA CYS A 364 -7.99 1.92 11.90
C CYS A 364 -7.05 1.89 10.69
N LEU A 365 -5.85 1.33 10.82
CA LEU A 365 -4.92 1.14 9.70
C LEU A 365 -5.54 0.28 8.59
N ILE A 366 -6.19 -0.84 8.94
CA ILE A 366 -6.92 -1.69 7.97
C ILE A 366 -8.03 -0.87 7.29
N LEU A 367 -8.78 -0.07 8.05
CA LEU A 367 -9.83 0.77 7.50
C LEU A 367 -9.30 1.86 6.57
N VAL A 368 -8.14 2.46 6.85
CA VAL A 368 -7.48 3.40 5.95
C VAL A 368 -7.04 2.70 4.65
N CYS A 369 -6.43 1.50 4.74
CA CYS A 369 -6.12 0.69 3.56
C CYS A 369 -7.37 0.35 2.75
N MET A 370 -8.48 0.04 3.43
CA MET A 370 -9.77 -0.24 2.77
C MET A 370 -10.36 1.01 2.12
N SER A 371 -10.32 2.17 2.79
CA SER A 371 -10.73 3.46 2.22
C SER A 371 -9.96 3.78 0.93
N PHE A 372 -8.65 3.53 0.95
CA PHE A 372 -7.79 3.69 -0.21
C PHE A 372 -8.22 2.78 -1.39
N PHE A 373 -8.46 1.50 -1.13
CA PHE A 373 -8.99 0.55 -2.12
C PHE A 373 -10.35 0.97 -2.64
N LEU A 374 -11.29 1.34 -1.76
CA LEU A 374 -12.64 1.80 -2.15
C LEU A 374 -12.58 3.04 -3.05
N MET A 375 -11.63 3.95 -2.80
CA MET A 375 -11.42 5.10 -3.67
C MET A 375 -10.98 4.67 -5.07
N ILE A 376 -10.05 3.72 -5.19
CA ILE A 376 -9.63 3.17 -6.49
C ILE A 376 -10.82 2.53 -7.23
N VAL A 377 -11.63 1.74 -6.53
CA VAL A 377 -12.83 1.12 -7.10
C VAL A 377 -13.84 2.18 -7.57
N ASN A 378 -14.08 3.22 -6.76
CA ASN A 378 -14.97 4.32 -7.13
C ASN A 378 -14.48 5.05 -8.39
N ILE A 379 -13.18 5.31 -8.51
CA ILE A 379 -12.57 5.87 -9.72
C ILE A 379 -12.84 4.92 -10.91
N ALA A 380 -12.54 3.64 -10.76
CA ALA A 380 -12.70 2.65 -11.82
C ALA A 380 -14.15 2.52 -12.31
N LEU A 381 -15.14 2.56 -11.40
CA LEU A 381 -16.55 2.43 -11.74
C LEU A 381 -17.06 3.60 -12.61
N ARG A 382 -16.50 4.79 -12.43
CA ARG A 382 -16.88 5.99 -13.18
C ARG A 382 -16.17 6.14 -14.53
N ILE A 383 -15.06 5.42 -14.75
CA ILE A 383 -14.32 5.44 -16.04
C ILE A 383 -15.15 4.75 -17.12
N LYS A 384 -15.37 5.45 -18.26
CA LYS A 384 -16.15 4.92 -19.42
C LYS A 384 -15.31 3.99 -20.28
N ASN A 385 -14.01 4.28 -20.45
CA ASN A 385 -13.13 3.49 -21.32
C ASN A 385 -12.74 2.15 -20.67
N PRO A 386 -13.07 0.99 -21.29
CA PRO A 386 -12.81 -0.33 -20.70
C PRO A 386 -11.34 -0.60 -20.39
N PHE A 387 -10.39 -0.09 -21.18
CA PHE A 387 -8.96 -0.25 -20.95
C PHE A 387 -8.53 0.38 -19.63
N TYR A 388 -8.86 1.64 -19.43
CA TYR A 388 -8.51 2.37 -18.21
C TYR A 388 -9.28 1.86 -16.99
N LYS A 389 -10.53 1.47 -17.18
CA LYS A 389 -11.32 0.81 -16.13
C LYS A 389 -10.67 -0.48 -15.63
N LEU A 390 -10.20 -1.34 -16.53
CA LEU A 390 -9.53 -2.59 -16.19
C LEU A 390 -8.17 -2.33 -15.52
N ILE A 391 -7.43 -1.30 -15.92
CA ILE A 391 -6.17 -0.92 -15.23
C ILE A 391 -6.48 -0.54 -13.78
N ALA A 392 -7.42 0.36 -13.54
CA ALA A 392 -7.74 0.80 -12.18
C ALA A 392 -8.20 -0.37 -11.30
N LEU A 393 -9.07 -1.25 -11.80
CA LEU A 393 -9.54 -2.42 -11.06
C LEU A 393 -8.43 -3.46 -10.84
N GLY A 394 -7.56 -3.70 -11.83
CA GLY A 394 -6.44 -4.62 -11.70
C GLY A 394 -5.44 -4.16 -10.64
N LEU A 395 -5.00 -2.90 -10.71
CA LEU A 395 -4.09 -2.32 -9.72
C LEU A 395 -4.73 -2.26 -8.32
N GLY A 396 -6.01 -1.93 -8.24
CA GLY A 396 -6.77 -1.95 -6.99
C GLY A 396 -6.85 -3.36 -6.39
N ALA A 397 -7.07 -4.37 -7.22
CA ALA A 397 -7.09 -5.77 -6.79
C ALA A 397 -5.72 -6.21 -6.25
N GLU A 398 -4.62 -5.90 -6.95
CA GLU A 398 -3.27 -6.21 -6.48
C GLU A 398 -2.98 -5.57 -5.13
N TYR A 399 -3.32 -4.28 -4.96
CA TYR A 399 -3.17 -3.57 -3.70
C TYR A 399 -3.97 -4.24 -2.57
N ALA A 400 -5.25 -4.51 -2.78
CA ALA A 400 -6.12 -5.10 -1.77
C ALA A 400 -5.67 -6.50 -1.36
N PHE A 401 -5.28 -7.34 -2.33
CA PHE A 401 -4.75 -8.67 -2.04
C PHE A 401 -3.39 -8.62 -1.34
N GLN A 402 -2.53 -7.68 -1.68
CA GLN A 402 -1.26 -7.50 -0.97
C GLN A 402 -1.49 -7.13 0.50
N VAL A 403 -2.36 -6.17 0.79
CA VAL A 403 -2.77 -5.83 2.17
C VAL A 403 -3.35 -7.03 2.89
N PHE A 404 -4.28 -7.76 2.25
CA PHE A 404 -4.91 -8.94 2.83
C PHE A 404 -3.89 -10.05 3.15
N LEU A 405 -2.96 -10.34 2.23
CA LEU A 405 -1.96 -11.39 2.42
C LEU A 405 -0.97 -11.05 3.54
N THR A 406 -0.56 -9.78 3.66
CA THR A 406 0.38 -9.36 4.70
C THR A 406 -0.28 -9.43 6.07
N ILE A 407 -1.45 -8.83 6.24
CA ILE A 407 -2.16 -8.82 7.52
C ILE A 407 -2.64 -10.22 7.88
N GLY A 408 -3.20 -10.96 6.93
CA GLY A 408 -3.66 -12.33 7.12
C GLY A 408 -2.53 -13.29 7.50
N GLY A 409 -1.33 -13.11 6.95
CA GLY A 409 -0.13 -13.86 7.31
C GLY A 409 0.35 -13.53 8.72
N ALA A 410 0.44 -12.25 9.07
CA ALA A 410 0.88 -11.80 10.39
C ALA A 410 -0.08 -12.23 11.53
N THR A 411 -1.39 -12.27 11.26
CA THR A 411 -2.43 -12.69 12.21
C THR A 411 -2.71 -14.21 12.21
N LYS A 412 -1.96 -14.99 11.45
CA LYS A 412 -2.20 -16.45 11.27
C LYS A 412 -3.59 -16.76 10.66
N PHE A 413 -4.23 -15.82 9.99
CA PHE A 413 -5.49 -16.08 9.29
C PHE A 413 -5.30 -16.95 8.05
N ILE A 414 -4.17 -16.73 7.34
CA ILE A 414 -3.71 -17.52 6.19
C ILE A 414 -2.25 -17.91 6.37
N PRO A 415 -1.72 -18.90 5.62
CA PRO A 415 -0.28 -19.19 5.60
C PRO A 415 0.52 -17.94 5.19
N MET A 416 1.62 -17.69 5.90
CA MET A 416 2.48 -16.54 5.63
C MET A 416 3.05 -16.59 4.21
N THR A 417 2.96 -15.47 3.49
CA THR A 417 3.34 -15.39 2.08
C THR A 417 4.63 -14.60 1.83
N GLY A 418 5.12 -13.82 2.80
CA GLY A 418 6.34 -13.04 2.68
C GLY A 418 6.18 -11.83 1.75
N VAL A 419 5.04 -11.15 1.83
CA VAL A 419 4.79 -9.88 1.13
C VAL A 419 4.70 -8.73 2.12
N THR A 420 5.17 -7.58 1.71
CA THR A 420 5.21 -6.36 2.53
C THR A 420 3.85 -5.65 2.55
N LEU A 421 3.51 -4.97 3.65
CA LEU A 421 2.35 -4.09 3.72
C LEU A 421 2.61 -2.82 2.89
N PRO A 422 1.82 -2.55 1.85
CA PRO A 422 2.08 -1.43 0.93
C PRO A 422 2.22 -0.09 1.65
N LEU A 423 3.29 0.65 1.35
CA LEU A 423 3.67 1.96 1.92
C LEU A 423 4.08 1.93 3.40
N VAL A 424 3.74 0.91 4.17
CA VAL A 424 4.00 0.82 5.61
C VAL A 424 5.28 0.03 5.91
N SER A 425 5.41 -1.19 5.34
CA SER A 425 6.59 -2.03 5.54
C SER A 425 7.83 -1.46 4.85
N TYR A 426 9.01 -1.85 5.36
CA TYR A 426 10.24 -1.67 4.62
C TYR A 426 10.26 -2.57 3.39
N GLY A 427 10.47 -1.95 2.24
CA GLY A 427 10.56 -2.65 0.97
C GLY A 427 10.71 -1.66 -0.19
N GLY A 428 11.95 -1.33 -0.55
CA GLY A 428 12.23 -0.27 -1.54
C GLY A 428 11.48 -0.47 -2.87
N SER A 429 11.51 -1.69 -3.42
CA SER A 429 10.79 -2.03 -4.67
C SER A 429 9.27 -1.96 -4.49
N SER A 430 8.75 -2.40 -3.34
CA SER A 430 7.31 -2.39 -3.04
C SER A 430 6.78 -0.96 -2.86
N VAL A 431 7.51 -0.11 -2.11
CA VAL A 431 7.15 1.31 -1.95
C VAL A 431 7.18 2.03 -3.29
N MET A 432 8.25 1.82 -4.08
CA MET A 432 8.36 2.41 -5.42
C MET A 432 7.22 1.97 -6.33
N SER A 433 6.94 0.67 -6.44
CA SER A 433 5.87 0.17 -7.30
C SER A 433 4.49 0.67 -6.85
N THR A 434 4.24 0.76 -5.54
CA THR A 434 2.98 1.28 -5.00
C THR A 434 2.81 2.78 -5.29
N ILE A 435 3.86 3.59 -5.14
CA ILE A 435 3.81 5.02 -5.50
C ILE A 435 3.56 5.20 -7.00
N LEU A 436 4.21 4.40 -7.86
CA LEU A 436 3.96 4.42 -9.31
C LEU A 436 2.54 3.99 -9.65
N MET A 437 2.03 2.94 -9.01
CA MET A 437 0.63 2.50 -9.14
C MET A 437 -0.34 3.63 -8.79
N LEU A 438 -0.08 4.36 -7.70
CA LEU A 438 -0.90 5.49 -7.28
C LEU A 438 -0.86 6.64 -8.28
N ALA A 439 0.30 6.91 -8.85
CA ALA A 439 0.43 7.92 -9.89
C ALA A 439 -0.37 7.54 -11.16
N ILE A 440 -0.44 6.24 -11.50
CA ILE A 440 -1.32 5.75 -12.57
C ILE A 440 -2.78 6.02 -12.21
N ILE A 441 -3.21 5.64 -10.99
CA ILE A 441 -4.59 5.89 -10.52
C ILE A 441 -4.91 7.39 -10.50
N GLN A 442 -3.99 8.26 -10.07
CA GLN A 442 -4.14 9.70 -10.15
C GLN A 442 -4.31 10.19 -11.61
N GLY A 443 -3.53 9.64 -12.53
CA GLY A 443 -3.67 9.94 -13.96
C GLY A 443 -5.04 9.54 -14.51
N LEU A 444 -5.55 8.37 -14.08
CA LEU A 444 -6.89 7.90 -14.46
C LEU A 444 -8.00 8.74 -13.83
N TYR A 445 -7.82 9.19 -12.60
CA TYR A 445 -8.74 10.11 -11.94
C TYR A 445 -8.85 11.43 -12.69
N ILE A 446 -7.71 12.05 -13.03
CA ILE A 446 -7.66 13.30 -13.77
C ILE A 446 -8.28 13.14 -15.17
N LEU A 447 -7.99 12.02 -15.84
CA LEU A 447 -8.57 11.73 -17.16
C LEU A 447 -10.10 11.67 -17.10
N ARG A 448 -10.65 11.05 -16.06
CA ARG A 448 -12.09 10.98 -15.82
C ARG A 448 -12.69 12.37 -15.60
N GLU A 449 -12.06 13.20 -14.76
CA GLU A 449 -12.53 14.57 -14.50
C GLU A 449 -12.52 15.42 -15.79
N ASP A 450 -11.51 15.24 -16.65
CA ASP A 450 -11.44 15.91 -17.95
C ASP A 450 -12.57 15.47 -18.88
N GLU A 451 -12.88 14.15 -18.91
CA GLU A 451 -13.99 13.59 -19.71
C GLU A 451 -15.37 14.07 -19.22
N ASP A 452 -15.56 14.17 -17.91
CA ASP A 452 -16.83 14.62 -17.32
C ASP A 452 -17.05 16.13 -17.56
N GLU A 453 -16.04 16.97 -17.43
CA GLU A 453 -16.14 18.41 -17.80
C GLU A 453 -16.44 18.64 -19.29
N GLU A 454 -15.77 17.89 -20.16
CA GLU A 454 -16.03 18.01 -21.61
C GLU A 454 -17.48 17.60 -21.94
N PHE A 455 -17.98 16.56 -21.27
CA PHE A 455 -19.36 16.11 -21.44
C PHE A 455 -20.38 17.17 -20.96
N GLU A 456 -20.13 17.78 -19.80
CA GLU A 456 -21.00 18.83 -19.27
C GLU A 456 -20.97 20.09 -20.17
N LYS A 457 -19.79 20.48 -20.67
CA LYS A 457 -19.67 21.60 -21.61
C LYS A 457 -20.48 21.34 -22.87
N ARG A 458 -20.34 20.18 -23.49
CA ARG A 458 -21.13 19.79 -24.68
C ARG A 458 -22.64 19.79 -24.40
N ARG A 459 -23.06 19.34 -23.21
CA ARG A 459 -24.46 19.36 -22.78
C ARG A 459 -25.01 20.75 -22.64
N LYS A 460 -24.25 21.69 -22.04
CA LYS A 460 -24.62 23.09 -21.90
C LYS A 460 -24.73 23.77 -23.28
N GLU A 461 -23.75 23.56 -24.15
CA GLU A 461 -23.77 24.09 -25.53
C GLU A 461 -24.96 23.56 -26.33
N ALA A 462 -25.29 22.26 -26.20
CA ALA A 462 -26.45 21.67 -26.85
C ALA A 462 -27.79 22.26 -26.33
N ALA A 463 -27.91 22.44 -25.02
CA ALA A 463 -29.08 23.07 -24.40
C ALA A 463 -29.25 24.53 -24.83
N GLN A 464 -28.15 25.28 -24.94
CA GLN A 464 -28.18 26.64 -25.43
C GLN A 464 -28.64 26.74 -26.89
N ARG A 465 -28.13 25.88 -27.79
CA ARG A 465 -28.57 25.82 -29.20
C ARG A 465 -30.04 25.46 -29.32
N ILE A 466 -30.60 24.64 -28.46
CA ILE A 466 -32.02 24.31 -28.44
C ILE A 466 -32.85 25.55 -28.07
N ARG A 467 -32.45 26.28 -27.01
CA ARG A 467 -33.10 27.54 -26.59
C ARG A 467 -33.08 28.58 -27.69
N GLU A 468 -31.91 28.84 -28.30
CA GLU A 468 -31.77 29.77 -29.42
C GLU A 468 -32.66 29.42 -30.61
N ARG A 469 -32.81 28.10 -30.91
CA ARG A 469 -33.75 27.63 -31.97
C ARG A 469 -35.22 27.86 -31.60
N GLU A 470 -35.60 27.63 -30.36
CA GLU A 470 -36.96 27.87 -29.88
C GLU A 470 -37.31 29.37 -29.87
N GLU A 471 -36.38 30.23 -29.46
CA GLU A 471 -36.56 31.68 -29.51
C GLU A 471 -36.66 32.18 -30.94
N ALA A 472 -35.78 31.70 -31.83
CA ALA A 472 -35.85 32.06 -33.26
C ALA A 472 -37.14 31.55 -33.94
N ARG A 473 -37.70 30.43 -33.49
CA ARG A 473 -38.99 29.93 -33.97
C ARG A 473 -40.14 30.81 -33.50
N ARG A 474 -40.16 31.16 -32.20
CA ARG A 474 -41.17 32.09 -31.63
C ARG A 474 -41.13 33.47 -32.29
N ALA A 475 -39.92 33.99 -32.59
CA ALA A 475 -39.76 35.27 -33.28
C ALA A 475 -40.25 35.23 -34.75
N ARG A 476 -40.41 34.07 -35.37
CA ARG A 476 -40.97 33.90 -36.73
C ARG A 476 -42.49 33.70 -36.77
N GLU A 477 -43.07 33.34 -35.62
CA GLU A 477 -44.52 33.11 -35.47
C GLU A 477 -45.24 34.41 -35.02
N ILE A 478 -44.54 35.50 -34.72
CA ILE A 478 -45.02 36.85 -34.48
C ILE A 478 -44.83 37.68 -35.75
#